data_300e1438bd8c38caf0067297ae0e19c7
#
_entry.id   300e1438bd8c38caf0067297ae0e19c7
#
_cell.length_a   1.000
_cell.length_b   1.000
_cell.length_c   1.000
_cell.angle_alpha   90.00
_cell.angle_beta   90.00
_cell.angle_gamma   90.00
#
_symmetry.space_group_name_H-M   'P 1'
#
loop_
_entity.id
_entity.type
_entity.pdbx_description
1 polymer ?
#
loop_
_entity_poly.entity_id
_entity_poly.type
_entity_poly.pdbx_seq_one_letter_code
_entity_poly.pdbx_strand_id
1 'polypeptide(L)'
;MWKMREFEEKLYKENLYKIAGLDEVGRGCWAGPLVVAICVLKKDYNNKLIKDSKKMSSKNRKLVFEQLNREALLIDWIIYDAEFVDKTNPKKTSIIGMEYLINKHKDKIDYCLIDSEKVENVLVKTQSIIKGDQKSISIASASIVAKVVRDDIMNQLDKKYPLYGFSKNKGYGTKHHIEALAKYGPINKIHRFSYKPIKNLLLNKKE
;
A
#
# COMPACT_ATOMS: atom_id res chain seq x y z
N MET A 1 -16.19 -8.19 21.55
CA MET A 1 -14.83 -7.71 21.24
C MET A 1 -14.65 -7.65 19.71
N TRP A 2 -14.19 -6.55 19.16
CA TRP A 2 -14.05 -6.41 17.71
C TRP A 2 -12.81 -7.21 17.26
N LYS A 3 -13.00 -8.24 16.41
CA LYS A 3 -11.95 -9.21 16.01
C LYS A 3 -10.66 -8.58 15.42
N MET A 4 -10.72 -7.33 14.95
CA MET A 4 -9.58 -6.63 14.33
C MET A 4 -8.67 -5.87 15.32
N ARG A 5 -8.81 -6.06 16.62
CA ARG A 5 -7.99 -5.37 17.65
C ARG A 5 -7.23 -6.32 18.56
N GLU A 6 -7.27 -7.61 18.29
CA GLU A 6 -6.67 -8.60 19.17
C GLU A 6 -5.18 -8.39 19.40
N PHE A 7 -4.44 -7.96 18.35
CA PHE A 7 -3.01 -7.67 18.46
C PHE A 7 -2.76 -6.40 19.26
N GLU A 8 -3.49 -5.33 18.97
CA GLU A 8 -3.38 -4.06 19.69
C GLU A 8 -3.75 -4.23 21.17
N GLU A 9 -4.82 -4.97 21.49
CA GLU A 9 -5.24 -5.21 22.87
C GLU A 9 -4.20 -6.01 23.69
N LYS A 10 -3.47 -6.94 23.05
CA LYS A 10 -2.33 -7.62 23.69
C LYS A 10 -1.21 -6.64 24.04
N LEU A 11 -0.82 -5.80 23.08
CA LEU A 11 0.23 -4.81 23.27
C LEU A 11 -0.15 -3.73 24.30
N TYR A 12 -1.43 -3.32 24.34
CA TYR A 12 -1.91 -2.38 25.36
C TYR A 12 -1.77 -2.93 26.79
N LYS A 13 -1.89 -4.23 27.00
CA LYS A 13 -1.64 -4.89 28.31
C LYS A 13 -0.16 -4.85 28.71
N GLU A 14 0.73 -4.70 27.72
CA GLU A 14 2.17 -4.53 27.92
C GLU A 14 2.58 -3.05 28.02
N ASN A 15 1.62 -2.12 28.19
CA ASN A 15 1.82 -0.67 28.23
C ASN A 15 2.42 -0.07 26.94
N LEU A 16 2.23 -0.70 25.78
CA LEU A 16 2.61 -0.20 24.48
C LEU A 16 1.37 0.42 23.82
N TYR A 17 1.34 1.74 23.67
CA TYR A 17 0.13 2.46 23.27
C TYR A 17 0.20 3.04 21.85
N LYS A 18 1.40 3.39 21.36
CA LYS A 18 1.62 3.96 20.03
C LYS A 18 1.96 2.83 19.05
N ILE A 19 0.95 2.06 18.67
CA ILE A 19 1.09 0.90 17.81
C ILE A 19 0.92 1.34 16.34
N ALA A 20 1.99 1.22 15.56
CA ALA A 20 1.96 1.49 14.13
C ALA A 20 1.49 0.26 13.35
N GLY A 21 0.59 0.45 12.42
CA GLY A 21 0.31 -0.51 11.35
C GLY A 21 1.01 -0.10 10.06
N LEU A 22 1.55 -1.06 9.31
CA LEU A 22 2.18 -0.83 8.00
C LEU A 22 1.62 -1.79 6.96
N ASP A 23 1.39 -1.27 5.75
CA ASP A 23 0.96 -2.04 4.58
C ASP A 23 1.41 -1.33 3.30
N GLU A 24 1.40 -2.06 2.17
CA GLU A 24 1.69 -1.52 0.85
C GLU A 24 0.62 -1.83 -0.18
N VAL A 25 0.55 -1.00 -1.21
CA VAL A 25 -0.34 -1.21 -2.36
C VAL A 25 0.44 -1.01 -3.67
N GLY A 26 0.23 -1.93 -4.62
CA GLY A 26 0.79 -1.81 -5.96
C GLY A 26 1.88 -2.83 -6.32
N ARG A 27 2.15 -3.85 -5.50
CA ARG A 27 3.19 -4.87 -5.82
C ARG A 27 2.93 -5.61 -7.11
N GLY A 28 1.72 -6.12 -7.32
CA GLY A 28 1.36 -6.93 -8.49
C GLY A 28 0.94 -6.12 -9.73
N CYS A 29 1.03 -4.79 -9.70
CA CYS A 29 0.62 -3.94 -10.82
C CYS A 29 1.72 -3.85 -11.88
N TRP A 30 1.33 -3.89 -13.15
CA TRP A 30 2.22 -3.74 -14.31
C TRP A 30 2.57 -2.28 -14.59
N ALA A 31 1.76 -1.34 -14.07
CA ALA A 31 1.94 0.10 -14.24
C ALA A 31 1.68 0.86 -12.93
N GLY A 32 2.30 2.03 -12.83
CA GLY A 32 2.15 2.95 -11.72
C GLY A 32 3.03 2.62 -10.51
N PRO A 33 2.97 3.47 -9.47
CA PRO A 33 3.84 3.38 -8.31
C PRO A 33 3.48 2.22 -7.38
N LEU A 34 4.43 1.93 -6.46
CA LEU A 34 4.19 1.21 -5.23
C LEU A 34 4.10 2.25 -4.10
N VAL A 35 3.09 2.13 -3.25
CA VAL A 35 2.88 3.03 -2.11
C VAL A 35 2.93 2.21 -0.84
N VAL A 36 3.76 2.61 0.12
CA VAL A 36 3.82 2.07 1.48
C VAL A 36 3.26 3.11 2.42
N ALA A 37 2.45 2.71 3.39
CA ALA A 37 1.89 3.62 4.38
C ALA A 37 2.08 3.09 5.81
N ILE A 38 2.10 4.04 6.76
CA ILE A 38 2.12 3.82 8.19
C ILE A 38 0.96 4.58 8.83
N CYS A 39 0.32 3.96 9.82
CA CYS A 39 -0.75 4.58 10.58
C CYS A 39 -0.64 4.21 12.06
N VAL A 40 -0.72 5.20 12.97
CA VAL A 40 -0.83 5.03 14.43
C VAL A 40 -2.17 5.59 14.88
N LEU A 41 -2.99 4.74 15.47
CA LEU A 41 -4.31 5.11 15.98
C LEU A 41 -4.26 5.47 17.46
N LYS A 42 -5.21 6.29 17.93
CA LYS A 42 -5.50 6.43 19.36
C LYS A 42 -6.01 5.10 19.92
N LYS A 43 -5.71 4.80 21.19
CA LYS A 43 -6.13 3.55 21.85
C LYS A 43 -7.64 3.32 21.79
N ASP A 44 -8.41 4.38 21.92
CA ASP A 44 -9.88 4.38 21.94
C ASP A 44 -10.51 4.62 20.55
N TYR A 45 -9.68 4.80 19.51
CA TYR A 45 -10.17 5.00 18.15
C TYR A 45 -11.09 3.85 17.72
N ASN A 46 -12.30 4.18 17.32
CA ASN A 46 -13.30 3.19 16.90
C ASN A 46 -14.00 3.63 15.63
N ASN A 47 -13.78 2.88 14.55
CA ASN A 47 -14.45 3.10 13.28
C ASN A 47 -14.87 1.76 12.66
N LYS A 48 -16.16 1.45 12.75
CA LYS A 48 -16.75 0.18 12.24
C LYS A 48 -16.66 0.04 10.71
N LEU A 49 -16.34 1.12 9.99
CA LEU A 49 -16.12 1.05 8.54
C LEU A 49 -14.77 0.46 8.18
N ILE A 50 -13.78 0.51 9.12
CA ILE A 50 -12.45 -0.06 8.86
C ILE A 50 -12.57 -1.58 8.80
N LYS A 51 -12.22 -2.11 7.68
CA LYS A 51 -12.12 -3.54 7.37
C LYS A 51 -11.16 -3.71 6.20
N ASP A 52 -10.98 -4.92 5.72
CA ASP A 52 -10.18 -5.21 4.52
C ASP A 52 -10.45 -4.17 3.41
N SER A 53 -9.43 -3.38 3.08
CA SER A 53 -9.53 -2.25 2.15
C SER A 53 -10.03 -2.68 0.75
N LYS A 54 -9.78 -3.95 0.38
CA LYS A 54 -10.20 -4.54 -0.90
C LYS A 54 -11.71 -4.81 -0.95
N LYS A 55 -12.34 -5.02 0.22
CA LYS A 55 -13.81 -5.24 0.36
C LYS A 55 -14.60 -3.95 0.55
N MET A 56 -13.93 -2.81 0.67
CA MET A 56 -14.57 -1.51 0.81
C MET A 56 -14.84 -0.86 -0.55
N SER A 57 -15.94 -0.13 -0.66
CA SER A 57 -16.15 0.76 -1.81
C SER A 57 -15.14 1.91 -1.82
N SER A 58 -14.85 2.47 -2.99
CA SER A 58 -13.97 3.63 -3.11
C SER A 58 -14.46 4.82 -2.29
N LYS A 59 -15.79 5.05 -2.25
CA LYS A 59 -16.43 6.10 -1.43
C LYS A 59 -16.13 5.91 0.07
N ASN A 60 -16.32 4.70 0.59
CA ASN A 60 -16.09 4.40 2.00
C ASN A 60 -14.61 4.49 2.36
N ARG A 61 -13.70 4.07 1.45
CA ARG A 61 -12.26 4.24 1.68
C ARG A 61 -11.85 5.70 1.79
N LYS A 62 -12.38 6.58 0.92
CA LYS A 62 -12.10 8.03 1.01
C LYS A 62 -12.65 8.64 2.29
N LEU A 63 -13.87 8.28 2.68
CA LEU A 63 -14.46 8.74 3.95
C LEU A 63 -13.59 8.34 5.15
N VAL A 64 -13.15 7.08 5.21
CA VAL A 64 -12.28 6.60 6.30
C VAL A 64 -10.92 7.28 6.24
N PHE A 65 -10.32 7.49 5.07
CA PHE A 65 -9.06 8.20 4.92
C PHE A 65 -9.15 9.64 5.45
N GLU A 66 -10.23 10.36 5.16
CA GLU A 66 -10.46 11.72 5.68
C GLU A 66 -10.63 11.72 7.21
N GLN A 67 -11.29 10.71 7.77
CA GLN A 67 -11.40 10.56 9.22
C GLN A 67 -10.05 10.24 9.87
N LEU A 68 -9.27 9.31 9.28
CA LEU A 68 -7.93 8.98 9.77
C LEU A 68 -7.01 10.21 9.76
N ASN A 69 -7.06 11.05 8.71
CA ASN A 69 -6.27 12.29 8.65
C ASN A 69 -6.58 13.29 9.80
N ARG A 70 -7.79 13.26 10.34
CA ARG A 70 -8.18 14.14 11.45
C ARG A 70 -7.92 13.54 12.84
N GLU A 71 -8.01 12.22 12.96
CA GLU A 71 -8.15 11.55 14.25
C GLU A 71 -6.97 10.65 14.64
N ALA A 72 -6.20 10.16 13.66
CA ALA A 72 -5.03 9.33 13.94
C ALA A 72 -3.90 10.14 14.59
N LEU A 73 -3.07 9.48 15.40
CA LEU A 73 -1.88 10.07 16.01
C LEU A 73 -0.78 10.33 14.98
N LEU A 74 -0.71 9.46 13.97
CA LEU A 74 0.27 9.53 12.87
C LEU A 74 -0.32 8.89 11.62
N ILE A 75 -0.17 9.57 10.50
CA ILE A 75 -0.30 9.00 9.16
C ILE A 75 0.87 9.52 8.33
N ASP A 76 1.51 8.63 7.60
CA ASP A 76 2.51 8.99 6.61
C ASP A 76 2.59 7.91 5.52
N TRP A 77 3.18 8.25 4.37
CA TRP A 77 3.39 7.31 3.27
C TRP A 77 4.59 7.68 2.44
N ILE A 78 5.11 6.72 1.70
CA ILE A 78 6.15 6.92 0.70
C ILE A 78 5.73 6.30 -0.63
N ILE A 79 6.10 6.95 -1.71
CA ILE A 79 5.74 6.55 -3.07
C ILE A 79 7.03 6.22 -3.82
N TYR A 80 7.08 5.00 -4.37
CA TYR A 80 8.15 4.56 -5.27
C TYR A 80 7.59 4.43 -6.67
N ASP A 81 8.21 5.10 -7.65
CA ASP A 81 7.81 5.04 -9.03
C ASP A 81 8.06 3.66 -9.66
N ALA A 82 7.57 3.47 -10.89
CA ALA A 82 7.71 2.21 -11.60
C ALA A 82 9.18 1.87 -11.89
N GLU A 83 10.03 2.86 -12.12
CA GLU A 83 11.45 2.68 -12.41
C GLU A 83 12.21 2.18 -11.18
N PHE A 84 11.95 2.75 -10.00
CA PHE A 84 12.53 2.27 -8.75
C PHE A 84 12.11 0.82 -8.44
N VAL A 85 10.81 0.49 -8.64
CA VAL A 85 10.31 -0.87 -8.45
C VAL A 85 10.96 -1.85 -9.41
N ASP A 86 11.21 -1.46 -10.66
CA ASP A 86 11.91 -2.29 -11.64
C ASP A 86 13.37 -2.58 -11.25
N LYS A 87 14.08 -1.57 -10.72
CA LYS A 87 15.47 -1.70 -10.28
C LYS A 87 15.65 -2.55 -9.03
N THR A 88 14.69 -2.47 -8.10
CA THR A 88 14.81 -3.10 -6.77
C THR A 88 14.02 -4.38 -6.60
N ASN A 89 13.01 -4.64 -7.37
CA ASN A 89 11.87 -5.56 -7.28
C ASN A 89 10.80 -5.11 -6.24
N PRO A 90 9.53 -5.52 -6.43
CA PRO A 90 8.42 -5.02 -5.61
C PRO A 90 8.48 -5.42 -4.13
N LYS A 91 8.99 -6.63 -3.80
CA LYS A 91 9.12 -7.08 -2.42
C LYS A 91 10.16 -6.24 -1.67
N LYS A 92 11.35 -6.09 -2.25
CA LYS A 92 12.43 -5.28 -1.67
C LYS A 92 12.01 -3.81 -1.53
N THR A 93 11.28 -3.27 -2.52
CA THR A 93 10.73 -1.91 -2.46
C THR A 93 9.78 -1.74 -1.28
N SER A 94 8.87 -2.70 -1.02
CA SER A 94 7.98 -2.66 0.16
C SER A 94 8.78 -2.61 1.46
N ILE A 95 9.78 -3.49 1.62
CA ILE A 95 10.62 -3.55 2.81
C ILE A 95 11.37 -2.22 3.03
N ILE A 96 12.03 -1.69 2.00
CA ILE A 96 12.72 -0.39 2.06
C ILE A 96 11.77 0.72 2.52
N GLY A 97 10.54 0.76 1.98
CA GLY A 97 9.55 1.77 2.35
C GLY A 97 9.07 1.62 3.79
N MET A 98 8.85 0.39 4.26
CA MET A 98 8.48 0.10 5.64
C MET A 98 9.59 0.50 6.61
N GLU A 99 10.83 0.09 6.36
CA GLU A 99 12.00 0.44 7.18
C GLU A 99 12.21 1.97 7.23
N TYR A 100 12.06 2.66 6.09
CA TYR A 100 12.16 4.12 6.03
C TYR A 100 11.10 4.79 6.92
N LEU A 101 9.83 4.41 6.81
CA LEU A 101 8.74 5.01 7.58
C LEU A 101 8.86 4.74 9.07
N ILE A 102 9.25 3.52 9.47
CA ILE A 102 9.48 3.16 10.87
C ILE A 102 10.61 4.01 11.46
N ASN A 103 11.76 4.07 10.78
CA ASN A 103 12.92 4.82 11.28
C ASN A 103 12.67 6.34 11.31
N LYS A 104 11.94 6.88 10.33
CA LYS A 104 11.51 8.30 10.29
C LYS A 104 10.66 8.68 11.52
N HIS A 105 9.87 7.75 12.02
CA HIS A 105 8.92 8.01 13.11
C HIS A 105 9.21 7.24 14.40
N LYS A 106 10.40 6.68 14.55
CA LYS A 106 10.79 5.80 15.67
C LYS A 106 10.48 6.37 17.06
N ASP A 107 10.64 7.68 17.26
CA ASP A 107 10.38 8.36 18.52
C ASP A 107 8.89 8.56 18.86
N LYS A 108 8.01 8.27 17.88
CA LYS A 108 6.55 8.36 17.99
C LYS A 108 5.84 7.01 18.01
N ILE A 109 6.60 5.90 18.04
CA ILE A 109 6.08 4.54 17.89
C ILE A 109 6.66 3.66 19.00
N ASP A 110 5.79 2.91 19.71
CA ASP A 110 6.20 1.93 20.70
C ASP A 110 6.41 0.53 20.07
N TYR A 111 5.60 0.20 19.06
CA TYR A 111 5.59 -1.12 18.39
C TYR A 111 5.02 -1.04 16.96
N CYS A 112 5.48 -1.92 16.07
CA CYS A 112 4.99 -1.99 14.69
C CYS A 112 4.36 -3.35 14.36
N LEU A 113 3.15 -3.33 13.79
CA LEU A 113 2.47 -4.45 13.17
C LEU A 113 2.56 -4.31 11.65
N ILE A 114 3.06 -5.32 10.95
CA ILE A 114 3.38 -5.25 9.53
C ILE A 114 2.62 -6.34 8.77
N ASP A 115 1.98 -6.00 7.64
CA ASP A 115 1.36 -7.02 6.81
C ASP A 115 2.40 -7.88 6.09
N SER A 116 2.43 -9.16 6.43
CA SER A 116 3.14 -10.27 5.75
C SER A 116 4.66 -10.14 5.54
N GLU A 117 5.27 -8.96 5.68
CA GLU A 117 6.71 -8.75 5.47
C GLU A 117 7.50 -8.70 6.78
N LYS A 118 8.77 -9.09 6.71
CA LYS A 118 9.74 -8.91 7.79
C LYS A 118 10.67 -7.76 7.43
N VAL A 119 10.91 -6.88 8.38
CA VAL A 119 11.88 -5.78 8.31
C VAL A 119 12.99 -6.04 9.33
N GLU A 120 14.22 -5.66 8.99
CA GLU A 120 15.40 -5.98 9.83
C GLU A 120 16.15 -4.71 10.26
N ASN A 121 16.17 -3.67 9.43
CA ASN A 121 16.97 -2.47 9.66
C ASN A 121 16.15 -1.38 10.40
N VAL A 122 15.52 -1.72 11.52
CA VAL A 122 14.68 -0.82 12.31
C VAL A 122 15.00 -0.92 13.80
N LEU A 123 14.81 0.21 14.52
CA LEU A 123 15.09 0.32 15.96
C LEU A 123 13.86 0.04 16.85
N VAL A 124 12.67 -0.04 16.24
CA VAL A 124 11.40 -0.31 16.94
C VAL A 124 11.08 -1.80 16.83
N LYS A 125 10.55 -2.40 17.89
CA LYS A 125 10.09 -3.80 17.85
C LYS A 125 8.98 -3.98 16.81
N THR A 126 9.05 -5.07 16.05
CA THR A 126 8.10 -5.34 14.95
C THR A 126 7.52 -6.74 15.03
N GLN A 127 6.30 -6.90 14.54
CA GLN A 127 5.65 -8.19 14.33
C GLN A 127 5.03 -8.26 12.93
N SER A 128 5.44 -9.26 12.15
CA SER A 128 4.80 -9.58 10.88
C SER A 128 3.55 -10.43 11.09
N ILE A 129 2.44 -10.07 10.45
CA ILE A 129 1.15 -10.73 10.57
C ILE A 129 0.64 -11.10 9.18
N ILE A 130 0.53 -12.38 8.87
CA ILE A 130 -0.03 -12.85 7.60
C ILE A 130 -1.50 -12.44 7.50
N LYS A 131 -1.87 -11.72 6.42
CA LYS A 131 -3.18 -11.09 6.22
C LYS A 131 -3.51 -10.13 7.37
N GLY A 132 -2.55 -9.31 7.75
CA GLY A 132 -2.65 -8.38 8.86
C GLY A 132 -3.74 -7.33 8.64
N ASP A 133 -3.98 -6.93 7.40
CA ASP A 133 -5.06 -6.04 6.96
C ASP A 133 -6.48 -6.54 7.34
N GLN A 134 -6.64 -7.84 7.63
CA GLN A 134 -7.89 -8.46 8.08
C GLN A 134 -7.93 -8.71 9.59
N LYS A 135 -6.82 -8.55 10.31
CA LYS A 135 -6.65 -8.96 11.71
C LYS A 135 -6.29 -7.81 12.67
N SER A 136 -5.66 -6.75 12.16
CA SER A 136 -5.21 -5.58 12.89
C SER A 136 -5.84 -4.32 12.33
N ILE A 137 -6.48 -3.53 13.19
CA ILE A 137 -7.07 -2.24 12.77
C ILE A 137 -5.98 -1.25 12.34
N SER A 138 -4.81 -1.31 12.96
CA SER A 138 -3.68 -0.44 12.61
C SER A 138 -3.17 -0.74 11.20
N ILE A 139 -2.98 -2.03 10.84
CA ILE A 139 -2.58 -2.45 9.50
C ILE A 139 -3.68 -2.13 8.48
N ALA A 140 -4.96 -2.42 8.81
CA ALA A 140 -6.08 -2.10 7.93
C ALA A 140 -6.17 -0.59 7.62
N SER A 141 -5.87 0.25 8.61
CA SER A 141 -5.84 1.71 8.42
C SER A 141 -4.71 2.13 7.48
N ALA A 142 -3.50 1.58 7.65
CA ALA A 142 -2.39 1.81 6.73
C ALA A 142 -2.71 1.33 5.30
N SER A 143 -3.35 0.16 5.17
CA SER A 143 -3.83 -0.38 3.88
C SER A 143 -4.79 0.58 3.18
N ILE A 144 -5.74 1.16 3.92
CA ILE A 144 -6.69 2.15 3.37
C ILE A 144 -5.95 3.40 2.91
N VAL A 145 -5.01 3.92 3.71
CA VAL A 145 -4.18 5.08 3.35
C VAL A 145 -3.41 4.82 2.06
N ALA A 146 -2.64 3.74 2.01
CA ALA A 146 -1.85 3.38 0.82
C ALA A 146 -2.75 3.21 -0.42
N LYS A 147 -3.94 2.59 -0.24
CA LYS A 147 -4.88 2.36 -1.34
C LYS A 147 -5.50 3.66 -1.87
N VAL A 148 -5.89 4.59 -1.01
CA VAL A 148 -6.48 5.87 -1.44
C VAL A 148 -5.43 6.71 -2.16
N VAL A 149 -4.24 6.86 -1.59
CA VAL A 149 -3.14 7.61 -2.19
C VAL A 149 -2.79 7.05 -3.58
N ARG A 150 -2.63 5.72 -3.68
CA ARG A 150 -2.29 5.11 -4.96
C ARG A 150 -3.42 5.22 -6.00
N ASP A 151 -4.67 5.00 -5.59
CA ASP A 151 -5.81 5.08 -6.50
C ASP A 151 -5.96 6.50 -7.08
N ASP A 152 -5.68 7.55 -6.31
CA ASP A 152 -5.70 8.94 -6.78
C ASP A 152 -4.57 9.22 -7.77
N ILE A 153 -3.37 8.68 -7.56
CA ILE A 153 -2.28 8.75 -8.56
C ILE A 153 -2.70 8.05 -9.87
N MET A 154 -3.30 6.86 -9.79
CA MET A 154 -3.75 6.14 -10.98
C MET A 154 -4.88 6.86 -11.71
N ASN A 155 -5.75 7.60 -10.99
CA ASN A 155 -6.75 8.47 -11.61
C ASN A 155 -6.12 9.66 -12.34
N GLN A 156 -5.03 10.24 -11.80
CA GLN A 156 -4.28 11.30 -12.48
C GLN A 156 -3.57 10.78 -13.73
N LEU A 157 -2.97 9.59 -13.65
CA LEU A 157 -2.35 8.93 -14.80
C LEU A 157 -3.37 8.60 -15.89
N ASP A 158 -4.59 8.24 -15.54
CA ASP A 158 -5.67 7.99 -16.50
C ASP A 158 -6.03 9.25 -17.32
N LYS A 159 -6.08 10.41 -16.65
CA LYS A 159 -6.31 11.69 -17.35
C LYS A 159 -5.20 12.00 -18.36
N LYS A 160 -3.96 11.64 -18.04
CA LYS A 160 -2.79 11.86 -18.91
C LYS A 160 -2.69 10.80 -20.02
N TYR A 161 -3.11 9.57 -19.74
CA TYR A 161 -3.00 8.41 -20.64
C TYR A 161 -4.34 7.65 -20.72
N PRO A 162 -5.39 8.27 -21.26
CA PRO A 162 -6.78 7.74 -21.16
C PRO A 162 -6.97 6.40 -21.89
N LEU A 163 -6.12 6.10 -22.87
CA LEU A 163 -6.21 4.86 -23.65
C LEU A 163 -5.88 3.59 -22.85
N TYR A 164 -5.22 3.71 -21.70
CA TYR A 164 -4.81 2.57 -20.88
C TYR A 164 -5.81 2.21 -19.78
N GLY A 165 -6.80 3.07 -19.48
CA GLY A 165 -7.86 2.83 -18.50
C GLY A 165 -7.38 2.68 -17.06
N PHE A 166 -6.34 3.41 -16.64
CA PHE A 166 -5.73 3.33 -15.32
C PHE A 166 -6.68 3.67 -14.17
N SER A 167 -7.71 4.48 -14.41
CA SER A 167 -8.74 4.77 -13.40
C SER A 167 -9.59 3.55 -13.04
N LYS A 168 -9.74 2.60 -13.96
CA LYS A 168 -10.49 1.36 -13.77
C LYS A 168 -9.57 0.21 -13.34
N ASN A 169 -8.51 -0.05 -14.11
CA ASN A 169 -7.65 -1.21 -13.91
C ASN A 169 -6.58 -1.01 -12.82
N LYS A 170 -6.34 0.23 -12.38
CA LYS A 170 -5.33 0.58 -11.37
C LYS A 170 -3.93 0.03 -11.65
N GLY A 171 -3.61 -0.15 -12.94
CA GLY A 171 -2.33 -0.69 -13.42
C GLY A 171 -2.23 -2.22 -13.40
N TYR A 172 -3.28 -2.94 -13.03
CA TYR A 172 -3.32 -4.40 -13.15
C TYR A 172 -3.55 -4.85 -14.60
N GLY A 173 -3.09 -6.05 -14.93
CA GLY A 173 -3.21 -6.66 -16.26
C GLY A 173 -4.63 -7.15 -16.59
N THR A 174 -5.60 -6.23 -16.64
CA THR A 174 -6.95 -6.52 -17.11
C THR A 174 -6.97 -6.66 -18.63
N LYS A 175 -8.02 -7.27 -19.18
CA LYS A 175 -8.18 -7.43 -20.64
C LYS A 175 -7.99 -6.11 -21.40
N HIS A 176 -8.66 -5.03 -20.96
CA HIS A 176 -8.51 -3.70 -21.54
C HIS A 176 -7.05 -3.17 -21.48
N HIS A 177 -6.34 -3.39 -20.37
CA HIS A 177 -4.96 -2.94 -20.24
C HIS A 177 -4.02 -3.74 -21.16
N ILE A 178 -4.24 -5.05 -21.32
CA ILE A 178 -3.51 -5.91 -22.26
C ILE A 178 -3.73 -5.45 -23.71
N GLU A 179 -4.98 -5.20 -24.11
CA GLU A 179 -5.32 -4.70 -25.44
C GLU A 179 -4.67 -3.33 -25.71
N ALA A 180 -4.70 -2.42 -24.74
CA ALA A 180 -4.03 -1.12 -24.86
C ALA A 180 -2.51 -1.26 -25.01
N LEU A 181 -1.88 -2.14 -24.24
CA LEU A 181 -0.45 -2.44 -24.34
C LEU A 181 -0.08 -3.06 -25.69
N ALA A 182 -0.89 -3.96 -26.22
CA ALA A 182 -0.66 -4.57 -27.54
C ALA A 182 -0.73 -3.51 -28.65
N LYS A 183 -1.70 -2.60 -28.58
CA LYS A 183 -1.93 -1.56 -29.58
C LYS A 183 -0.97 -0.38 -29.50
N TYR A 184 -0.72 0.14 -28.29
CA TYR A 184 0.01 1.39 -28.08
C TYR A 184 1.40 1.18 -27.47
N GLY A 185 1.70 -0.02 -26.98
CA GLY A 185 2.97 -0.32 -26.29
C GLY A 185 2.99 0.14 -24.84
N PRO A 186 4.02 -0.21 -24.09
CA PRO A 186 4.23 0.28 -22.73
C PRO A 186 4.78 1.71 -22.70
N ILE A 187 4.35 2.50 -21.72
CA ILE A 187 4.82 3.88 -21.49
C ILE A 187 6.04 3.84 -20.58
N ASN A 188 7.14 4.50 -21.01
CA ASN A 188 8.33 4.63 -20.19
C ASN A 188 8.03 5.33 -18.85
N LYS A 189 8.69 4.91 -17.76
CA LYS A 189 8.52 5.39 -16.37
C LYS A 189 7.13 5.15 -15.76
N ILE A 190 6.18 4.60 -16.50
CA ILE A 190 4.85 4.26 -16.01
C ILE A 190 4.68 2.75 -15.91
N HIS A 191 5.06 1.99 -16.95
CA HIS A 191 5.03 0.54 -16.91
C HIS A 191 6.32 -0.03 -16.35
N ARG A 192 6.21 -1.18 -15.69
CA ARG A 192 7.32 -1.91 -15.10
C ARG A 192 7.86 -2.91 -16.08
N PHE A 193 8.96 -2.57 -16.71
CA PHE A 193 9.55 -3.32 -17.83
C PHE A 193 10.16 -4.67 -17.40
N SER A 194 10.52 -4.84 -16.13
CA SER A 194 10.99 -6.11 -15.57
C SER A 194 9.88 -7.15 -15.40
N TYR A 195 8.62 -6.71 -15.37
CA TYR A 195 7.47 -7.62 -15.19
C TYR A 195 7.27 -8.49 -16.44
N LYS A 196 7.18 -9.81 -16.23
CA LYS A 196 7.10 -10.80 -17.31
C LYS A 196 6.10 -10.45 -18.43
N PRO A 197 4.85 -9.99 -18.16
CA PRO A 197 3.93 -9.63 -19.23
C PRO A 197 4.39 -8.46 -20.09
N ILE A 198 5.00 -7.44 -19.48
CA ILE A 198 5.54 -6.28 -20.22
C ILE A 198 6.77 -6.69 -21.01
N LYS A 199 7.68 -7.44 -20.39
CA LYS A 199 8.90 -7.94 -21.03
C LYS A 199 8.57 -8.80 -22.27
N ASN A 200 7.59 -9.69 -22.19
CA ASN A 200 7.17 -10.53 -23.31
C ASN A 200 6.61 -9.71 -24.48
N LEU A 201 5.82 -8.66 -24.20
CA LEU A 201 5.32 -7.76 -25.25
C LEU A 201 6.43 -7.03 -26.01
N LEU A 202 7.55 -6.74 -25.37
CA LEU A 202 8.70 -6.09 -25.99
C LEU A 202 9.52 -7.06 -26.85
N LEU A 203 9.59 -8.34 -26.48
CA LEU A 203 10.29 -9.35 -27.24
C LEU A 203 9.55 -9.70 -28.53
N ASN A 204 8.22 -9.88 -28.45
CA ASN A 204 7.37 -10.23 -29.61
C ASN A 204 7.21 -9.08 -30.65
N LYS A 205 7.63 -7.85 -30.33
CA LYS A 205 7.65 -6.73 -31.30
C LYS A 205 8.99 -6.61 -32.05
N LYS A 206 9.97 -7.47 -31.77
CA LYS A 206 11.27 -7.48 -32.45
C LYS A 206 11.37 -8.55 -33.53
N GLU A 207 10.34 -9.39 -33.69
CA GLU A 207 10.11 -10.28 -34.80
C GLU A 207 9.15 -9.62 -35.82
#